data_2b8d38594ccebe048e6e84cf427ba6f4
#
_entry.id   2b8d38594ccebe048e6e84cf427ba6f4
#
_cell.length_a   1.000
_cell.length_b   1.000
_cell.length_c   1.000
_cell.angle_alpha   90.00
_cell.angle_beta   90.00
_cell.angle_gamma   90.00
#
_symmetry.space_group_name_H-M   'P 1'
#
loop_
_entity.id
_entity.type
_entity.pdbx_description
1 polymer ?
#
loop_
_entity_poly.entity_id
_entity_poly.type
_entity_poly.pdbx_seq_one_letter_code
_entity_poly.pdbx_strand_id
1 'polypeptide(L)'
;KAPDVSPQTTVGKSEKTETAKVQYLTTSDFRKKIMDYEAHPDEWVFAGSRPAVIDFYTTWCGPCKMMAPVVESLAEKYAGKIDFYKVDIDQESELASVFGISSIPTFLFIPVKGKPSVQMGAMQKEDFEGLIDKIKIK
;
A
#
# COMPACT_ATOMS: atom_id res chain seq x y z
N LYS A 1 8.21 -23.73 -26.09
CA LYS A 1 8.06 -23.58 -25.95
C LYS A 1 7.80 -23.11 -25.19
N ALA A 2 7.92 -22.90 -25.15
CA ALA A 2 7.65 -22.59 -24.46
C ALA A 2 7.42 -22.03 -23.85
N PRO A 3 7.47 -22.07 -23.90
CA PRO A 3 7.23 -21.67 -23.25
C PRO A 3 6.97 -21.13 -22.61
N ASP A 4 7.10 -21.13 -22.61
CA ASP A 4 6.82 -20.93 -22.03
C ASP A 4 6.64 -20.53 -21.35
N VAL A 5 6.77 -20.58 -21.47
CA VAL A 5 6.53 -20.52 -20.84
C VAL A 5 6.36 -20.02 -20.16
N SER A 6 6.58 -19.96 -20.27
CA SER A 6 6.33 -19.82 -19.69
C SER A 6 6.10 -19.31 -18.99
N PRO A 7 6.15 -19.26 -19.00
CA PRO A 7 5.85 -18.93 -18.32
C PRO A 7 5.65 -18.47 -17.43
N GLN A 8 5.80 -18.47 -17.09
CA GLN A 8 5.58 -18.49 -16.58
C GLN A 8 5.51 -17.93 -15.83
N THR A 9 5.74 -17.88 -15.99
CA THR A 9 5.70 -17.65 -15.59
C THR A 9 5.64 -17.03 -14.99
N THR A 10 5.93 -16.94 -15.02
CA THR A 10 5.88 -16.60 -14.72
C THR A 10 5.62 -16.20 -14.08
N VAL A 11 5.86 -15.99 -14.04
CA VAL A 11 5.45 -15.94 -13.47
C VAL A 11 5.06 -15.55 -12.33
N GLY A 12 5.19 -15.67 -11.93
CA GLY A 12 4.55 -15.56 -10.68
C GLY A 12 4.45 -14.20 -10.14
N LYS A 13 5.31 -13.36 -10.21
CA LYS A 13 5.15 -12.07 -9.68
C LYS A 13 4.27 -11.27 -10.50
N SER A 14 4.27 -11.55 -11.68
CA SER A 14 3.43 -10.74 -12.47
C SER A 14 1.98 -11.01 -12.15
N GLU A 15 1.66 -12.19 -11.76
CA GLU A 15 0.30 -12.34 -11.50
C GLU A 15 -0.11 -11.65 -10.26
N LYS A 16 0.79 -11.31 -9.39
CA LYS A 16 0.37 -10.48 -8.35
C LYS A 16 -0.10 -9.17 -8.83
N THR A 17 0.55 -8.65 -9.84
CA THR A 17 0.12 -7.38 -10.32
C THR A 17 -1.21 -7.44 -10.93
N GLU A 18 -1.49 -8.50 -11.64
CA GLU A 18 -2.71 -8.41 -12.31
C GLU A 18 -3.87 -8.62 -11.43
N THR A 19 -3.69 -9.29 -10.37
CA THR A 19 -4.79 -9.29 -9.57
C THR A 19 -5.02 -8.01 -9.07
N ALA A 20 -4.12 -7.26 -9.21
CA ALA A 20 -4.37 -6.43 -8.26
C ALA A 20 -4.56 -5.10 -8.61
N LYS A 21 -5.39 -4.57 -7.95
CA LYS A 21 -5.48 -3.18 -7.81
C LYS A 21 -4.54 -2.70 -6.72
N VAL A 22 -3.88 -3.61 -6.05
CA VAL A 22 -2.87 -3.27 -5.04
C VAL A 22 -1.51 -3.35 -5.72
N GLN A 23 -0.80 -2.25 -5.77
CA GLN A 23 0.50 -2.17 -6.45
C GLN A 23 1.63 -2.20 -5.45
N TYR A 24 2.69 -2.91 -5.79
CA TYR A 24 3.90 -2.91 -4.95
C TYR A 24 4.61 -1.58 -5.14
N LEU A 25 5.12 -1.03 -4.04
CA LEU A 25 5.71 0.30 -4.03
C LEU A 25 7.12 0.21 -3.46
N THR A 26 8.11 0.61 -4.25
CA THR A 26 9.48 0.72 -3.76
C THR A 26 9.67 2.07 -3.08
N THR A 27 10.79 2.23 -2.41
CA THR A 27 11.13 3.53 -1.81
C THR A 27 11.19 4.61 -2.89
N SER A 28 11.77 4.29 -4.03
CA SER A 28 11.84 5.24 -5.14
C SER A 28 10.45 5.61 -5.64
N ASP A 29 9.56 4.62 -5.78
CA ASP A 29 8.19 4.87 -6.22
C ASP A 29 7.45 5.73 -5.21
N PHE A 30 7.66 5.47 -3.91
CA PHE A 30 7.02 6.25 -2.87
C PHE A 30 7.39 7.72 -3.01
N ARG A 31 8.67 7.99 -3.21
CA ARG A 31 9.12 9.37 -3.31
C ARG A 31 8.54 10.07 -4.53
N LYS A 32 8.27 9.34 -5.61
CA LYS A 32 7.71 9.93 -6.82
C LYS A 32 6.20 10.06 -6.77
N LYS A 33 5.52 9.08 -6.21
CA LYS A 33 4.07 8.99 -6.33
C LYS A 33 3.34 9.49 -5.09
N ILE A 34 3.97 9.40 -3.93
CA ILE A 34 3.33 9.72 -2.66
C ILE A 34 3.88 11.02 -2.09
N MET A 35 5.14 11.00 -1.72
CA MET A 35 5.74 12.19 -1.12
C MET A 35 7.25 12.08 -1.16
N ASP A 36 7.90 13.10 -1.66
CA ASP A 36 9.35 13.12 -1.68
C ASP A 36 9.83 13.74 -0.38
N TYR A 37 10.09 12.89 0.61
CA TYR A 37 10.45 13.36 1.95
C TYR A 37 11.85 13.97 2.01
N GLU A 38 12.69 13.72 1.00
CA GLU A 38 13.98 14.41 0.95
C GLU A 38 13.83 15.85 0.50
N ALA A 39 12.89 16.09 -0.42
CA ALA A 39 12.61 17.46 -0.84
C ALA A 39 11.79 18.22 0.18
N HIS A 40 10.97 17.48 0.96
CA HIS A 40 10.07 18.09 1.94
C HIS A 40 10.26 17.43 3.30
N PRO A 41 11.40 17.70 3.98
CA PRO A 41 11.69 16.97 5.22
C PRO A 41 10.81 17.38 6.41
N ASP A 42 10.21 18.56 6.35
CA ASP A 42 9.50 19.09 7.51
C ASP A 42 8.00 19.22 7.28
N GLU A 43 7.48 18.79 6.15
CA GLU A 43 6.04 18.92 5.91
C GLU A 43 5.58 17.79 5.00
N TRP A 44 4.30 17.46 5.13
CA TRP A 44 3.69 16.43 4.30
C TRP A 44 3.17 17.08 3.03
N VAL A 45 3.71 16.69 1.87
CA VAL A 45 3.30 17.20 0.57
C VAL A 45 2.94 16.01 -0.32
N PHE A 46 1.67 15.71 -0.42
CA PHE A 46 1.21 14.54 -1.18
C PHE A 46 1.24 14.82 -2.66
N ALA A 47 1.86 13.93 -3.42
CA ALA A 47 2.01 14.08 -4.86
C ALA A 47 0.84 13.52 -5.65
N GLY A 48 -0.02 12.74 -5.03
CA GLY A 48 -1.10 12.07 -5.75
C GLY A 48 -2.32 12.95 -5.94
N SER A 49 -3.18 12.52 -6.85
CA SER A 49 -4.43 13.22 -7.14
C SER A 49 -5.65 12.50 -6.56
N ARG A 50 -5.46 11.29 -6.05
CA ARG A 50 -6.52 10.51 -5.41
C ARG A 50 -6.05 10.06 -4.04
N PRO A 51 -6.96 9.78 -3.12
CA PRO A 51 -6.54 9.24 -1.83
C PRO A 51 -5.81 7.92 -2.02
N ALA A 52 -4.98 7.57 -1.06
CA ALA A 52 -4.19 6.34 -1.15
C ALA A 52 -4.16 5.60 0.18
N VAL A 53 -4.00 4.30 0.10
CA VAL A 53 -3.81 3.43 1.27
C VAL A 53 -2.52 2.67 1.03
N ILE A 54 -1.65 2.63 2.03
CA ILE A 54 -0.40 1.89 1.94
C ILE A 54 -0.36 0.84 3.05
N ASP A 55 -0.13 -0.41 2.66
CA ASP A 55 -0.03 -1.56 3.55
C ASP A 55 1.46 -1.87 3.73
N PHE A 56 2.00 -1.62 4.92
CA PHE A 56 3.36 -2.01 5.26
C PHE A 56 3.33 -3.41 5.84
N TYR A 57 4.04 -4.33 5.23
CA TYR A 57 3.95 -5.75 5.55
C TYR A 57 5.29 -6.44 5.39
N THR A 58 5.34 -7.72 5.76
CA THR A 58 6.43 -8.62 5.35
C THR A 58 5.80 -9.92 4.85
N THR A 59 6.59 -10.69 4.13
CA THR A 59 6.09 -11.95 3.56
C THR A 59 5.88 -13.05 4.60
N TRP A 60 6.51 -12.89 5.79
CA TRP A 60 6.41 -13.92 6.84
C TRP A 60 5.41 -13.56 7.93
N CYS A 61 4.70 -12.49 7.78
CA CYS A 61 3.81 -11.97 8.81
C CYS A 61 2.41 -12.61 8.68
N GLY A 62 2.00 -13.37 9.69
CA GLY A 62 0.70 -14.02 9.68
C GLY A 62 -0.47 -13.05 9.61
N PRO A 63 -0.55 -12.06 10.49
CA PRO A 63 -1.65 -11.08 10.43
C PRO A 63 -1.69 -10.31 9.12
N CYS A 64 -0.53 -10.06 8.50
CA CYS A 64 -0.48 -9.41 7.20
C CYS A 64 -1.15 -10.28 6.14
N LYS A 65 -0.90 -11.59 6.20
CA LYS A 65 -1.52 -12.52 5.25
C LYS A 65 -3.03 -12.60 5.45
N MET A 66 -3.48 -12.48 6.68
CA MET A 66 -4.91 -12.46 6.96
C MET A 66 -5.58 -11.22 6.39
N MET A 67 -4.86 -10.11 6.38
CA MET A 67 -5.40 -8.85 5.86
C MET A 67 -5.36 -8.77 4.33
N ALA A 68 -4.52 -9.56 3.67
CA ALA A 68 -4.34 -9.44 2.23
C ALA A 68 -5.67 -9.56 1.46
N PRO A 69 -6.54 -10.54 1.73
CA PRO A 69 -7.81 -10.59 1.00
C PRO A 69 -8.70 -9.38 1.25
N VAL A 70 -8.67 -8.84 2.46
CA VAL A 70 -9.46 -7.64 2.79
C VAL A 70 -8.96 -6.46 1.98
N VAL A 71 -7.65 -6.27 1.96
CA VAL A 71 -7.03 -5.16 1.22
C VAL A 71 -7.32 -5.30 -0.27
N GLU A 72 -7.17 -6.51 -0.81
CA GLU A 72 -7.42 -6.74 -2.23
C GLU A 72 -8.87 -6.51 -2.60
N SER A 73 -9.78 -6.96 -1.76
CA SER A 73 -11.20 -6.76 -1.98
C SER A 73 -11.56 -5.27 -2.00
N LEU A 74 -11.00 -4.52 -1.08
CA LEU A 74 -11.29 -3.08 -1.03
C LEU A 74 -10.60 -2.33 -2.16
N ALA A 75 -9.42 -2.79 -2.57
CA ALA A 75 -8.74 -2.19 -3.70
C ALA A 75 -9.57 -2.34 -4.98
N GLU A 76 -10.22 -3.49 -5.14
CA GLU A 76 -11.13 -3.67 -6.27
C GLU A 76 -12.36 -2.78 -6.15
N LYS A 77 -12.93 -2.73 -4.97
CA LYS A 77 -14.14 -1.94 -4.75
C LYS A 77 -13.91 -0.45 -5.07
N TYR A 78 -12.74 0.06 -4.72
CA TYR A 78 -12.44 1.47 -4.90
C TYR A 78 -11.52 1.75 -6.09
N ALA A 79 -11.41 0.81 -7.02
CA ALA A 79 -10.56 0.97 -8.20
C ALA A 79 -10.96 2.27 -8.94
N GLY A 80 -9.96 3.05 -9.30
CA GLY A 80 -10.17 4.32 -9.97
C GLY A 80 -10.51 5.47 -9.03
N LYS A 81 -10.75 5.19 -7.76
CA LYS A 81 -11.10 6.23 -6.79
C LYS A 81 -10.06 6.37 -5.69
N ILE A 82 -9.48 5.25 -5.28
CA ILE A 82 -8.45 5.23 -4.24
C ILE A 82 -7.34 4.30 -4.72
N ASP A 83 -6.11 4.73 -4.60
CA ASP A 83 -4.96 3.91 -4.97
C ASP A 83 -4.51 3.09 -3.78
N PHE A 84 -4.31 1.80 -3.98
CA PHE A 84 -3.85 0.90 -2.93
C PHE A 84 -2.45 0.40 -3.26
N TYR A 85 -1.57 0.46 -2.26
CA TYR A 85 -0.17 0.06 -2.42
C TYR A 85 0.24 -0.86 -1.28
N LYS A 86 1.28 -1.65 -1.55
CA LYS A 86 1.93 -2.51 -0.55
C LYS A 86 3.42 -2.21 -0.52
N VAL A 87 3.97 -2.11 0.67
CA VAL A 87 5.41 -1.91 0.87
C VAL A 87 5.94 -3.06 1.71
N ASP A 88 6.86 -3.84 1.14
CA ASP A 88 7.54 -4.90 1.86
C ASP A 88 8.69 -4.27 2.64
N ILE A 89 8.56 -4.17 3.96
CA ILE A 89 9.55 -3.45 4.75
C ILE A 89 10.87 -4.19 4.88
N ASP A 90 10.92 -5.48 4.54
CA ASP A 90 12.20 -6.18 4.48
C ASP A 90 13.00 -5.74 3.24
N GLN A 91 12.30 -5.34 2.17
CA GLN A 91 12.94 -4.86 0.95
C GLN A 91 13.15 -3.35 0.98
N GLU A 92 12.25 -2.63 1.64
CA GLU A 92 12.28 -1.17 1.64
C GLU A 92 12.54 -0.65 3.04
N SER A 93 13.71 -1.00 3.59
CA SER A 93 14.02 -0.68 4.98
C SER A 93 14.16 0.82 5.23
N GLU A 94 14.60 1.57 4.23
CA GLU A 94 14.68 3.03 4.37
C GLU A 94 13.29 3.61 4.63
N LEU A 95 12.31 3.18 3.85
CA LEU A 95 10.96 3.71 3.98
C LEU A 95 10.37 3.32 5.34
N ALA A 96 10.60 2.08 5.77
CA ALA A 96 10.17 1.65 7.08
C ALA A 96 10.74 2.54 8.18
N SER A 97 12.00 2.91 8.02
CA SER A 97 12.67 3.77 8.99
C SER A 97 12.10 5.17 9.00
N VAL A 98 11.83 5.72 7.82
CA VAL A 98 11.27 7.07 7.69
C VAL A 98 9.94 7.17 8.43
N PHE A 99 9.12 6.13 8.36
CA PHE A 99 7.81 6.14 9.02
C PHE A 99 7.84 5.53 10.41
N GLY A 100 9.00 5.06 10.87
CA GLY A 100 9.09 4.47 12.19
C GLY A 100 8.25 3.23 12.35
N ILE A 101 8.18 2.40 11.30
CA ILE A 101 7.35 1.20 11.35
C ILE A 101 7.97 0.20 12.32
N SER A 102 7.27 -0.08 13.42
CA SER A 102 7.77 -1.00 14.44
C SER A 102 6.94 -2.26 14.54
N SER A 103 5.78 -2.28 13.98
CA SER A 103 4.94 -3.49 13.99
C SER A 103 4.20 -3.58 12.66
N ILE A 104 3.80 -4.77 12.29
CA ILE A 104 3.12 -5.02 11.02
C ILE A 104 1.91 -5.92 11.26
N PRO A 105 0.88 -5.76 10.45
CA PRO A 105 0.77 -4.77 9.40
C PRO A 105 0.56 -3.37 9.97
N THR A 106 1.01 -2.37 9.23
CA THR A 106 0.70 -0.99 9.55
C THR A 106 0.13 -0.37 8.27
N PHE A 107 -0.96 0.36 8.42
CA PHE A 107 -1.65 0.96 7.27
C PHE A 107 -1.58 2.47 7.34
N LEU A 108 -1.26 3.08 6.21
CA LEU A 108 -1.22 4.53 6.10
C LEU A 108 -2.39 4.95 5.23
N PHE A 109 -3.24 5.82 5.76
CA PHE A 109 -4.42 6.31 5.04
C PHE A 109 -4.18 7.77 4.66
N ILE A 110 -4.15 8.05 3.37
CA ILE A 110 -3.70 9.34 2.84
C ILE A 110 -4.85 10.04 2.13
N PRO A 111 -5.37 11.12 2.72
CA PRO A 111 -6.37 11.93 2.01
C PRO A 111 -5.68 12.81 0.97
N VAL A 112 -6.42 13.32 0.02
CA VAL A 112 -5.86 14.25 -0.95
C VAL A 112 -5.41 15.53 -0.26
N LYS A 113 -6.19 15.98 0.70
CA LYS A 113 -5.85 17.18 1.47
C LYS A 113 -5.76 16.81 2.93
N GLY A 114 -4.81 17.42 3.62
CA GLY A 114 -4.62 17.16 5.03
C GLY A 114 -3.56 16.10 5.25
N LYS A 115 -3.43 15.67 6.49
CA LYS A 115 -2.36 14.78 6.89
C LYS A 115 -2.80 13.32 6.84
N PRO A 116 -1.87 12.40 6.58
CA PRO A 116 -2.22 10.98 6.63
C PRO A 116 -2.41 10.52 8.07
N SER A 117 -3.11 9.40 8.22
CA SER A 117 -3.26 8.74 9.51
C SER A 117 -2.65 7.35 9.43
N VAL A 118 -2.16 6.85 10.56
CA VAL A 118 -1.49 5.57 10.65
C VAL A 118 -2.31 4.67 11.59
N GLN A 119 -2.54 3.43 11.16
CA GLN A 119 -3.22 2.44 11.98
C GLN A 119 -2.39 1.17 12.01
N MET A 120 -2.08 0.69 13.20
CA MET A 120 -1.28 -0.51 13.37
C MET A 120 -2.16 -1.71 13.65
N GLY A 121 -1.78 -2.84 13.10
CA GLY A 121 -2.42 -4.11 13.40
C GLY A 121 -3.52 -4.50 12.45
N ALA A 122 -3.89 -5.77 12.50
CA ALA A 122 -4.98 -6.29 11.70
C ALA A 122 -6.30 -5.74 12.23
N MET A 123 -7.29 -5.63 11.34
CA MET A 123 -8.58 -5.13 11.75
C MET A 123 -9.67 -5.75 10.89
N GLN A 124 -10.90 -5.63 11.32
CA GLN A 124 -12.04 -6.11 10.57
C GLN A 124 -12.25 -5.26 9.33
N LYS A 125 -12.84 -5.85 8.29
CA LYS A 125 -13.09 -5.13 7.05
C LYS A 125 -13.92 -3.89 7.28
N GLU A 126 -14.91 -3.95 8.16
CA GLU A 126 -15.77 -2.82 8.45
C GLU A 126 -15.00 -1.65 9.06
N ASP A 127 -14.05 -1.97 9.94
CA ASP A 127 -13.24 -0.92 10.55
C ASP A 127 -12.32 -0.29 9.51
N PHE A 128 -11.78 -1.12 8.63
CA PHE A 128 -10.91 -0.64 7.56
C PHE A 128 -11.70 0.31 6.63
N GLU A 129 -12.91 -0.09 6.26
CA GLU A 129 -13.74 0.76 5.42
C GLU A 129 -14.14 2.06 6.11
N GLY A 130 -14.31 2.03 7.42
CA GLY A 130 -14.57 3.26 8.17
C GLY A 130 -13.42 4.25 8.04
N LEU A 131 -12.19 3.74 8.03
CA LEU A 131 -11.03 4.60 7.84
C LEU A 131 -10.93 5.11 6.41
N ILE A 132 -11.30 4.27 5.44
CA ILE A 132 -11.34 4.71 4.04
C ILE A 132 -12.37 5.83 3.86
N ASP A 133 -13.50 5.73 4.54
CA ASP A 133 -14.53 6.78 4.43
C ASP A 133 -14.00 8.15 4.84
N LYS A 134 -13.03 8.20 5.73
CA LYS A 134 -12.46 9.46 6.18
C LYS A 134 -11.54 10.11 5.14
N ILE A 135 -11.03 9.33 4.20
CA ILE A 135 -10.13 9.88 3.18
C ILE A 135 -10.76 9.98 1.80
N LYS A 136 -11.96 9.45 1.62
CA LYS A 136 -12.62 9.51 0.32
C LYS A 136 -12.93 10.95 -0.07
N ILE A 137 -12.86 11.22 -1.37
CA ILE A 137 -13.29 12.50 -1.89
C ILE A 137 -14.81 12.51 -1.86
N LYS A 138 -15.39 13.56 -1.29
CA LYS A 138 -16.84 13.67 -1.11
C LYS A 138 -17.52 14.50 -2.17
#